data_bd1edf174ac768edb2c271751c887b4d
#
_entry.id   bd1edf174ac768edb2c271751c887b4d
#
_cell.length_a   1.000
_cell.length_b   1.000
_cell.length_c   1.000
_cell.angle_alpha   90.00
_cell.angle_beta   90.00
_cell.angle_gamma   90.00
#
_symmetry.space_group_name_H-M   'P 1'
#
loop_
_entity.id
_entity.type
_entity.pdbx_description
1 polymer ?
#
loop_
_entity_poly.entity_id
_entity_poly.type
_entity_poly.pdbx_seq_one_letter_code
_entity_poly.pdbx_strand_id
1 'polypeptide(L)'
;MYSSLITVNKIAYQVKFGMLSLITLRKISYIKDGKELLKQKFCLSDVTRLDNTSLTFDEKIAFFEEFITDGNSAELLEDVLSEALVKSLGEYAEINETIYNELFTKGVGEVGLSVQEFNSITPAELDLIYRGYLKKKELEANCILIALRKSKDNKANLISLLGGDGYNYISEIERNEVLKTLEIEED
;
A
#
# COMPACT_ATOMS: atom_id res chain seq x y z
N MET A 1 1.35 -9.62 0.26
CA MET A 1 -0.03 -9.53 -0.29
C MET A 1 -0.87 -8.77 0.73
N TYR A 2 -1.42 -7.63 0.36
CA TYR A 2 -2.10 -6.69 1.27
C TYR A 2 -3.63 -6.85 1.27
N SER A 3 -4.08 -8.07 1.04
CA SER A 3 -5.50 -8.44 0.89
C SER A 3 -5.74 -9.85 1.38
N SER A 4 -7.00 -10.16 1.67
CA SER A 4 -7.46 -11.52 1.97
C SER A 4 -8.28 -12.08 0.82
N LEU A 5 -8.46 -13.39 0.78
CA LEU A 5 -9.21 -14.09 -0.26
C LEU A 5 -10.47 -14.72 0.34
N ILE A 6 -11.58 -14.60 -0.37
CA ILE A 6 -12.80 -15.35 -0.11
C ILE A 6 -13.22 -16.08 -1.39
N THR A 7 -13.66 -17.32 -1.25
CA THR A 7 -14.17 -18.10 -2.38
C THR A 7 -15.66 -18.37 -2.19
N VAL A 8 -16.47 -17.94 -3.14
CA VAL A 8 -17.91 -18.13 -3.14
C VAL A 8 -18.34 -18.66 -4.50
N ASN A 9 -19.14 -19.75 -4.51
CA ASN A 9 -19.60 -20.39 -5.75
C ASN A 9 -18.46 -20.71 -6.73
N LYS A 10 -17.29 -21.14 -6.21
CA LYS A 10 -16.06 -21.45 -6.96
C LYS A 10 -15.38 -20.24 -7.61
N ILE A 11 -15.83 -19.03 -7.31
CA ILE A 11 -15.19 -17.80 -7.74
C ILE A 11 -14.40 -17.24 -6.55
N ALA A 12 -13.12 -16.94 -6.75
CA ALA A 12 -12.27 -16.33 -5.74
C ALA A 12 -12.29 -14.81 -5.88
N TYR A 13 -12.46 -14.15 -4.75
CA TYR A 13 -12.46 -12.69 -4.63
C TYR A 13 -11.34 -12.24 -3.70
N GLN A 14 -10.69 -11.18 -4.07
CA GLN A 14 -9.71 -10.47 -3.26
C GLN A 14 -10.41 -9.34 -2.51
N VAL A 15 -10.17 -9.24 -1.21
CA VAL A 15 -10.77 -8.22 -0.33
C VAL A 15 -9.66 -7.39 0.30
N LYS A 16 -9.78 -6.06 0.22
CA LYS A 16 -8.87 -5.11 0.88
C LYS A 16 -9.60 -3.83 1.28
N PHE A 17 -8.95 -2.99 2.09
CA PHE A 17 -9.49 -1.68 2.50
C PHE A 17 -8.54 -0.57 2.05
N GLY A 18 -8.99 0.25 1.09
CA GLY A 18 -8.26 1.46 0.69
C GLY A 18 -8.31 2.55 1.77
N MET A 19 -7.54 3.62 1.59
CA MET A 19 -7.45 4.74 2.55
C MET A 19 -8.80 5.33 2.91
N LEU A 20 -9.64 5.59 1.91
CA LEU A 20 -10.98 6.15 2.14
C LEU A 20 -11.88 5.20 2.93
N SER A 21 -11.79 3.90 2.66
CA SER A 21 -12.54 2.87 3.37
C SER A 21 -12.13 2.80 4.84
N LEU A 22 -10.83 2.85 5.14
CA LEU A 22 -10.29 2.78 6.49
C LEU A 22 -10.71 3.97 7.36
N ILE A 23 -10.66 5.19 6.83
CA ILE A 23 -11.12 6.36 7.59
C ILE A 23 -12.64 6.37 7.77
N THR A 24 -13.38 5.77 6.82
CA THR A 24 -14.84 5.68 6.88
C THR A 24 -15.30 4.62 7.87
N LEU A 25 -14.57 3.50 8.01
CA LEU A 25 -14.85 2.45 9.00
C LEU A 25 -14.99 2.99 10.43
N ARG A 26 -14.22 4.00 10.81
CA ARG A 26 -14.33 4.64 12.13
C ARG A 26 -15.70 5.30 12.34
N LYS A 27 -16.29 5.83 11.27
CA LYS A 27 -17.58 6.53 11.33
C LYS A 27 -18.77 5.59 11.47
N ILE A 28 -18.61 4.29 11.17
CA ILE A 28 -19.68 3.29 11.31
C ILE A 28 -19.57 2.46 12.59
N SER A 29 -18.56 2.68 13.43
CA SER A 29 -18.35 1.95 14.69
C SER A 29 -19.51 2.07 15.70
N TYR A 30 -20.41 3.03 15.53
CA TYR A 30 -21.61 3.20 16.35
C TYR A 30 -22.75 2.24 16.02
N ILE A 31 -22.70 1.50 14.93
CA ILE A 31 -23.72 0.53 14.52
C ILE A 31 -23.71 -0.62 15.52
N LYS A 32 -24.84 -0.82 16.23
CA LYS A 32 -24.99 -1.85 17.26
C LYS A 32 -25.45 -3.20 16.71
N ASP A 33 -26.12 -3.19 15.57
CA ASP A 33 -26.54 -4.42 14.89
C ASP A 33 -25.33 -5.07 14.21
N GLY A 34 -24.94 -6.26 14.69
CA GLY A 34 -23.76 -6.96 14.19
C GLY A 34 -23.85 -7.32 12.71
N LYS A 35 -25.04 -7.71 12.22
CA LYS A 35 -25.23 -8.05 10.81
C LYS A 35 -25.16 -6.81 9.93
N GLU A 36 -25.74 -5.70 10.36
CA GLU A 36 -25.67 -4.44 9.63
C GLU A 36 -24.22 -3.89 9.64
N LEU A 37 -23.52 -3.99 10.77
CA LEU A 37 -22.12 -3.60 10.85
C LEU A 37 -21.25 -4.42 9.90
N LEU A 38 -21.45 -5.73 9.84
CA LEU A 38 -20.74 -6.64 8.93
C LEU A 38 -21.04 -6.29 7.46
N LYS A 39 -22.30 -6.00 7.12
CA LYS A 39 -22.71 -5.54 5.79
C LYS A 39 -22.00 -4.25 5.41
N GLN A 40 -21.98 -3.26 6.29
CA GLN A 40 -21.33 -1.99 6.04
C GLN A 40 -19.82 -2.13 5.87
N LYS A 41 -19.15 -2.93 6.71
CA LYS A 41 -17.71 -3.25 6.55
C LYS A 41 -17.44 -3.87 5.18
N PHE A 42 -18.25 -4.84 4.75
CA PHE A 42 -18.09 -5.50 3.46
C PHE A 42 -18.34 -4.53 2.29
N CYS A 43 -19.36 -3.70 2.36
CA CYS A 43 -19.66 -2.70 1.33
C CYS A 43 -18.54 -1.64 1.19
N LEU A 44 -17.89 -1.29 2.30
CA LEU A 44 -16.75 -0.35 2.30
C LEU A 44 -15.46 -0.99 1.78
N SER A 45 -15.30 -2.32 1.86
CA SER A 45 -14.11 -2.98 1.33
C SER A 45 -14.07 -2.95 -0.20
N ASP A 46 -12.86 -2.97 -0.76
CA ASP A 46 -12.65 -3.20 -2.19
C ASP A 46 -12.66 -4.70 -2.44
N VAL A 47 -13.67 -5.18 -3.16
CA VAL A 47 -13.85 -6.58 -3.52
C VAL A 47 -13.62 -6.76 -5.01
N THR A 48 -12.59 -7.49 -5.36
CA THR A 48 -12.16 -7.67 -6.75
C THR A 48 -12.04 -9.15 -7.08
N ARG A 49 -12.59 -9.60 -8.19
CA ARG A 49 -12.36 -10.95 -8.72
C ARG A 49 -10.91 -11.11 -9.15
N LEU A 50 -10.42 -12.34 -9.23
CA LEU A 50 -9.05 -12.62 -9.70
C LEU A 50 -8.80 -12.21 -11.17
N ASP A 51 -9.84 -11.95 -11.94
CA ASP A 51 -9.76 -11.36 -13.30
C ASP A 51 -9.64 -9.83 -13.29
N ASN A 52 -9.46 -9.22 -12.11
CA ASN A 52 -9.40 -7.78 -11.85
C ASN A 52 -10.73 -7.01 -12.04
N THR A 53 -11.86 -7.71 -12.07
CA THR A 53 -13.18 -7.08 -12.09
C THR A 53 -13.59 -6.73 -10.67
N SER A 54 -13.72 -5.43 -10.36
CA SER A 54 -14.20 -4.95 -9.06
C SER A 54 -15.72 -5.04 -8.97
N LEU A 55 -16.23 -5.47 -7.82
CA LEU A 55 -17.66 -5.46 -7.55
C LEU A 55 -18.16 -4.03 -7.30
N THR A 56 -19.25 -3.67 -7.94
CA THR A 56 -20.00 -2.46 -7.64
C THR A 56 -20.66 -2.53 -6.26
N PHE A 57 -21.16 -1.41 -5.75
CA PHE A 57 -21.85 -1.37 -4.46
C PHE A 57 -23.08 -2.28 -4.44
N ASP A 58 -23.89 -2.26 -5.49
CA ASP A 58 -25.10 -3.09 -5.59
C ASP A 58 -24.77 -4.59 -5.67
N GLU A 59 -23.71 -4.94 -6.40
CA GLU A 59 -23.22 -6.33 -6.46
C GLU A 59 -22.69 -6.81 -5.11
N LYS A 60 -22.05 -5.94 -4.31
CA LYS A 60 -21.63 -6.28 -2.95
C LYS A 60 -22.82 -6.52 -2.03
N ILE A 61 -23.89 -5.72 -2.15
CA ILE A 61 -25.12 -5.93 -1.38
C ILE A 61 -25.75 -7.29 -1.75
N ALA A 62 -25.92 -7.55 -3.04
CA ALA A 62 -26.49 -8.82 -3.51
C ALA A 62 -25.64 -10.02 -3.05
N PHE A 63 -24.29 -9.91 -3.18
CA PHE A 63 -23.36 -10.91 -2.69
C PHE A 63 -23.52 -11.16 -1.19
N PHE A 64 -23.61 -10.11 -0.38
CA PHE A 64 -23.77 -10.23 1.06
C PHE A 64 -25.06 -10.94 1.42
N GLU A 65 -26.17 -10.58 0.79
CA GLU A 65 -27.49 -11.18 1.04
C GLU A 65 -27.55 -12.66 0.62
N GLU A 66 -26.91 -13.01 -0.50
CA GLU A 66 -26.79 -14.39 -0.96
C GLU A 66 -25.85 -15.22 -0.08
N PHE A 67 -24.72 -14.64 0.35
CA PHE A 67 -23.69 -15.36 1.10
C PHE A 67 -24.06 -15.55 2.57
N ILE A 68 -24.69 -14.56 3.22
CA ILE A 68 -25.03 -14.63 4.65
C ILE A 68 -26.37 -15.36 4.84
N THR A 69 -26.32 -16.67 4.75
CA THR A 69 -27.49 -17.55 4.94
C THR A 69 -27.62 -18.08 6.37
N ASP A 70 -26.51 -18.15 7.10
CA ASP A 70 -26.44 -18.68 8.47
C ASP A 70 -25.31 -18.01 9.28
N GLY A 71 -25.19 -18.40 10.55
CA GLY A 71 -24.17 -17.86 11.46
C GLY A 71 -22.73 -18.18 11.04
N ASN A 72 -22.50 -19.37 10.46
CA ASN A 72 -21.15 -19.80 10.05
C ASN A 72 -20.66 -18.96 8.86
N SER A 73 -21.57 -18.64 7.92
CA SER A 73 -21.24 -17.75 6.78
C SER A 73 -20.89 -16.34 7.25
N ALA A 74 -21.60 -15.84 8.28
CA ALA A 74 -21.32 -14.53 8.87
C ALA A 74 -19.95 -14.52 9.57
N GLU A 75 -19.64 -15.54 10.36
CA GLU A 75 -18.34 -15.68 11.04
C GLU A 75 -17.18 -15.76 10.04
N LEU A 76 -17.33 -16.58 9.00
CA LEU A 76 -16.30 -16.68 7.94
C LEU A 76 -16.05 -15.33 7.25
N LEU A 77 -17.11 -14.56 6.95
CA LEU A 77 -16.96 -13.25 6.33
C LEU A 77 -16.28 -12.26 7.30
N GLU A 78 -16.61 -12.29 8.58
CA GLU A 78 -15.98 -11.44 9.60
C GLU A 78 -14.49 -11.74 9.74
N ASP A 79 -14.10 -13.01 9.72
CA ASP A 79 -12.69 -13.43 9.74
C ASP A 79 -11.93 -12.89 8.52
N VAL A 80 -12.49 -13.04 7.31
CA VAL A 80 -11.89 -12.54 6.07
C VAL A 80 -11.75 -11.03 6.10
N LEU A 81 -12.76 -10.29 6.56
CA LEU A 81 -12.71 -8.83 6.65
C LEU A 81 -11.72 -8.37 7.71
N SER A 82 -11.62 -9.06 8.84
CA SER A 82 -10.67 -8.77 9.89
C SER A 82 -9.22 -8.99 9.42
N GLU A 83 -8.98 -10.10 8.73
CA GLU A 83 -7.68 -10.38 8.11
C GLU A 83 -7.32 -9.35 7.02
N ALA A 84 -8.30 -8.99 6.17
CA ALA A 84 -8.13 -7.97 5.14
C ALA A 84 -7.80 -6.61 5.75
N LEU A 85 -8.46 -6.25 6.85
CA LEU A 85 -8.20 -5.01 7.58
C LEU A 85 -6.77 -4.95 8.12
N VAL A 86 -6.32 -6.00 8.80
CA VAL A 86 -4.95 -6.08 9.34
C VAL A 86 -3.91 -5.98 8.21
N LYS A 87 -4.10 -6.72 7.12
CA LYS A 87 -3.18 -6.68 5.97
C LYS A 87 -3.17 -5.32 5.27
N SER A 88 -4.32 -4.64 5.21
CA SER A 88 -4.43 -3.31 4.60
C SER A 88 -3.77 -2.24 5.45
N LEU A 89 -3.88 -2.31 6.77
CA LEU A 89 -3.24 -1.39 7.71
C LEU A 89 -1.71 -1.51 7.70
N GLY A 90 -1.17 -2.72 7.49
CA GLY A 90 0.27 -2.96 7.55
C GLY A 90 0.83 -2.70 8.95
N GLU A 91 1.68 -1.69 9.10
CA GLU A 91 2.31 -1.33 10.38
C GLU A 91 1.42 -0.40 11.24
N TYR A 92 0.31 0.11 10.70
CA TYR A 92 -0.58 1.03 11.42
C TYR A 92 -1.61 0.27 12.27
N ALA A 93 -1.79 0.68 13.52
CA ALA A 93 -2.84 0.13 14.38
C ALA A 93 -4.25 0.56 13.92
N GLU A 94 -4.36 1.80 13.42
CA GLU A 94 -5.58 2.41 12.88
C GLU A 94 -5.22 3.59 11.98
N ILE A 95 -6.16 4.03 11.14
CA ILE A 95 -6.01 5.28 10.39
C ILE A 95 -6.93 6.34 10.99
N ASN A 96 -6.36 7.26 11.76
CA ASN A 96 -7.03 8.46 12.22
C ASN A 96 -6.79 9.64 11.26
N GLU A 97 -7.41 10.79 11.52
CA GLU A 97 -7.32 11.96 10.65
C GLU A 97 -5.88 12.49 10.52
N THR A 98 -5.10 12.44 11.59
CA THR A 98 -3.70 12.86 11.59
C THR A 98 -2.87 11.94 10.69
N ILE A 99 -2.96 10.63 10.89
CA ILE A 99 -2.26 9.63 10.09
C ILE A 99 -2.71 9.72 8.62
N TYR A 100 -4.01 9.88 8.36
CA TYR A 100 -4.52 10.05 7.01
C TYR A 100 -3.88 11.26 6.30
N ASN A 101 -3.79 12.41 6.98
CA ASN A 101 -3.19 13.61 6.41
C ASN A 101 -1.67 13.44 6.17
N GLU A 102 -0.95 12.76 7.05
CA GLU A 102 0.46 12.42 6.85
C GLU A 102 0.65 11.52 5.63
N LEU A 103 -0.16 10.47 5.50
CA LEU A 103 -0.13 9.56 4.36
C LEU A 103 -0.54 10.25 3.06
N PHE A 104 -1.52 11.17 3.13
CA PHE A 104 -1.93 11.99 2.00
C PHE A 104 -0.78 12.87 1.49
N THR A 105 -0.06 13.50 2.42
CA THR A 105 1.12 14.32 2.08
C THR A 105 2.19 13.47 1.39
N LYS A 106 2.48 12.28 1.89
CA LYS A 106 3.43 11.34 1.26
C LYS A 106 2.94 10.89 -0.12
N GLY A 107 1.69 10.42 -0.21
CA GLY A 107 1.16 9.85 -1.45
C GLY A 107 0.92 10.88 -2.54
N VAL A 108 0.14 11.90 -2.24
CA VAL A 108 -0.25 12.93 -3.21
C VAL A 108 0.82 14.00 -3.34
N GLY A 109 1.35 14.51 -2.20
CA GLY A 109 2.29 15.62 -2.20
C GLY A 109 3.70 15.24 -2.70
N GLU A 110 4.23 14.10 -2.28
CA GLU A 110 5.61 13.72 -2.59
C GLU A 110 5.71 12.71 -3.74
N VAL A 111 4.93 11.62 -3.70
CA VAL A 111 4.96 10.58 -4.74
C VAL A 111 4.24 11.06 -6.01
N GLY A 112 3.21 11.93 -5.89
CA GLY A 112 2.46 12.46 -7.01
C GLY A 112 1.28 11.59 -7.42
N LEU A 113 0.73 10.78 -6.52
CA LEU A 113 -0.51 10.05 -6.78
C LEU A 113 -1.69 11.02 -6.95
N SER A 114 -2.61 10.68 -7.83
CA SER A 114 -3.90 11.36 -7.84
C SER A 114 -4.67 11.06 -6.53
N VAL A 115 -5.61 11.93 -6.16
CA VAL A 115 -6.47 11.71 -4.98
C VAL A 115 -7.26 10.41 -5.10
N GLN A 116 -7.68 10.05 -6.31
CA GLN A 116 -8.42 8.81 -6.56
C GLN A 116 -7.53 7.58 -6.34
N GLU A 117 -6.31 7.57 -6.87
CA GLU A 117 -5.35 6.48 -6.65
C GLU A 117 -5.03 6.36 -5.16
N PHE A 118 -4.72 7.47 -4.48
CA PHE A 118 -4.46 7.48 -3.05
C PHE A 118 -5.62 6.88 -2.24
N ASN A 119 -6.85 7.23 -2.55
CA ASN A 119 -8.04 6.73 -1.85
C ASN A 119 -8.27 5.21 -2.06
N SER A 120 -7.80 4.66 -3.16
CA SER A 120 -7.97 3.24 -3.52
C SER A 120 -6.86 2.32 -3.04
N ILE A 121 -5.67 2.85 -2.74
CA ILE A 121 -4.56 2.05 -2.21
C ILE A 121 -4.66 1.87 -0.69
N THR A 122 -4.06 0.79 -0.19
CA THR A 122 -3.94 0.56 1.25
C THR A 122 -2.74 1.31 1.84
N PRO A 123 -2.70 1.60 3.16
CA PRO A 123 -1.50 2.12 3.82
C PRO A 123 -0.26 1.27 3.57
N ALA A 124 -0.40 -0.05 3.62
CA ALA A 124 0.70 -0.98 3.36
C ALA A 124 1.21 -0.92 1.90
N GLU A 125 0.31 -0.73 0.92
CA GLU A 125 0.70 -0.49 -0.47
C GLU A 125 1.41 0.86 -0.64
N LEU A 126 0.91 1.91 0.04
CA LEU A 126 1.54 3.24 0.01
C LEU A 126 2.96 3.20 0.57
N ASP A 127 3.18 2.51 1.70
CA ASP A 127 4.52 2.38 2.29
C ASP A 127 5.51 1.73 1.30
N LEU A 128 5.06 0.71 0.57
CA LEU A 128 5.89 0.09 -0.46
C LEU A 128 6.21 1.05 -1.61
N ILE A 129 5.20 1.78 -2.11
CA ILE A 129 5.35 2.79 -3.17
C ILE A 129 6.30 3.90 -2.70
N TYR A 130 6.12 4.37 -1.47
CA TYR A 130 6.93 5.45 -0.89
C TYR A 130 8.39 5.05 -0.71
N ARG A 131 8.66 3.82 -0.26
CA ARG A 131 10.04 3.27 -0.20
C ARG A 131 10.68 3.23 -1.59
N GLY A 132 9.93 2.82 -2.61
CA GLY A 132 10.41 2.85 -4.00
C GLY A 132 10.71 4.27 -4.49
N TYR A 133 9.86 5.23 -4.15
CA TYR A 133 10.07 6.65 -4.44
C TYR A 133 11.34 7.19 -3.78
N LEU A 134 11.53 6.94 -2.48
CA LEU A 134 12.74 7.37 -1.76
C LEU A 134 14.01 6.77 -2.36
N LYS A 135 13.98 5.47 -2.71
CA LYS A 135 15.12 4.81 -3.36
C LYS A 135 15.45 5.46 -4.71
N LYS A 136 14.43 5.81 -5.50
CA LYS A 136 14.64 6.54 -6.76
C LYS A 136 15.28 7.91 -6.53
N LYS A 137 14.80 8.67 -5.53
CA LYS A 137 15.36 9.98 -5.16
C LYS A 137 16.81 9.89 -4.65
N GLU A 138 17.12 8.85 -3.89
CA GLU A 138 18.47 8.56 -3.44
C GLU A 138 19.41 8.30 -4.63
N LEU A 139 18.98 7.50 -5.59
CA LEU A 139 19.76 7.22 -6.81
C LEU A 139 19.99 8.51 -7.63
N GLU A 140 18.95 9.32 -7.84
CA GLU A 140 19.05 10.61 -8.53
C GLU A 140 20.07 11.54 -7.85
N ALA A 141 19.99 11.68 -6.52
CA ALA A 141 20.91 12.50 -5.73
C ALA A 141 22.35 11.98 -5.81
N ASN A 142 22.54 10.66 -5.73
CA ASN A 142 23.86 10.03 -5.82
C ASN A 142 24.48 10.17 -7.21
N CYS A 143 23.68 10.08 -8.29
CA CYS A 143 24.15 10.37 -9.64
C CYS A 143 24.65 11.81 -9.78
N ILE A 144 23.92 12.78 -9.21
CA ILE A 144 24.35 14.20 -9.20
C ILE A 144 25.67 14.37 -8.42
N LEU A 145 25.78 13.74 -7.24
CA LEU A 145 26.99 13.79 -6.42
C LEU A 145 28.21 13.17 -7.13
N ILE A 146 28.02 12.04 -7.83
CA ILE A 146 29.08 11.41 -8.63
C ILE A 146 29.52 12.35 -9.75
N ALA A 147 28.57 12.96 -10.47
CA ALA A 147 28.89 13.93 -11.52
C ALA A 147 29.63 15.14 -10.98
N LEU A 148 29.24 15.67 -9.81
CA LEU A 148 29.95 16.78 -9.15
C LEU A 148 31.34 16.40 -8.66
N ARG A 149 31.54 15.17 -8.17
CA ARG A 149 32.86 14.65 -7.78
C ARG A 149 33.81 14.59 -8.98
N LYS A 150 33.35 14.03 -10.11
CA LYS A 150 34.14 13.98 -11.34
C LYS A 150 34.56 15.37 -11.83
N SER A 151 33.68 16.38 -11.62
CA SER A 151 33.98 17.76 -12.10
C SER A 151 34.86 18.60 -11.17
N LYS A 152 34.96 18.28 -9.85
CA LYS A 152 35.55 19.18 -8.84
C LYS A 152 36.41 18.52 -7.75
N ASP A 153 36.79 17.25 -7.87
CA ASP A 153 37.54 16.52 -6.81
C ASP A 153 36.86 16.55 -5.43
N ASN A 154 35.51 16.61 -5.41
CA ASN A 154 34.73 16.85 -4.20
C ASN A 154 34.50 15.53 -3.43
N LYS A 155 34.84 15.51 -2.12
CA LYS A 155 34.72 14.33 -1.22
C LYS A 155 33.36 14.16 -0.59
N ALA A 156 32.26 14.61 -1.22
CA ALA A 156 30.91 14.43 -0.69
C ALA A 156 30.55 12.94 -0.50
N ASN A 157 29.92 12.57 0.60
CA ASN A 157 29.47 11.20 0.85
C ASN A 157 28.16 10.92 0.13
N LEU A 158 27.92 9.64 -0.25
CA LEU A 158 26.65 9.20 -0.78
C LEU A 158 25.55 9.38 0.28
N ILE A 159 24.32 9.69 -0.17
CA ILE A 159 23.18 9.95 0.67
C ILE A 159 22.36 8.65 0.83
N SER A 160 21.87 8.39 2.04
CA SER A 160 20.81 7.41 2.29
C SER A 160 19.58 8.13 2.84
N LEU A 161 18.42 7.93 2.20
CA LEU A 161 17.13 8.50 2.59
C LEU A 161 16.25 7.50 3.36
N LEU A 162 16.64 6.23 3.41
CA LEU A 162 15.85 5.17 4.05
C LEU A 162 16.22 4.90 5.52
N GLY A 163 17.19 5.63 6.05
CA GLY A 163 17.72 5.39 7.40
C GLY A 163 18.49 4.07 7.50
N GLY A 164 19.55 4.04 8.28
CA GLY A 164 20.49 2.92 8.36
C GLY A 164 21.64 3.10 7.38
N ASP A 165 22.61 2.20 7.42
CA ASP A 165 23.74 2.20 6.50
C ASP A 165 23.19 1.92 5.10
N GLY A 166 22.94 2.96 4.32
CA GLY A 166 22.29 2.97 3.00
C GLY A 166 22.90 2.07 1.93
N TYR A 167 23.80 1.22 2.33
CA TYR A 167 24.55 0.28 1.52
C TYR A 167 23.90 -1.11 1.41
N ASN A 168 22.85 -1.41 2.18
CA ASN A 168 22.27 -2.75 2.24
C ASN A 168 21.25 -3.07 1.12
N TYR A 169 20.94 -2.14 0.22
CA TYR A 169 19.98 -2.37 -0.87
C TYR A 169 20.56 -2.39 -2.29
N ILE A 170 21.76 -1.90 -2.46
CA ILE A 170 22.56 -2.16 -3.67
C ILE A 170 23.63 -3.15 -3.22
N SER A 171 23.62 -4.36 -3.77
CA SER A 171 24.66 -5.34 -3.44
C SER A 171 26.03 -4.72 -3.71
N GLU A 172 27.06 -5.13 -2.97
CA GLU A 172 28.44 -4.66 -3.21
C GLU A 172 28.89 -4.90 -4.66
N ILE A 173 28.30 -5.91 -5.30
CA ILE A 173 28.50 -6.29 -6.70
C ILE A 173 27.92 -5.20 -7.63
N GLU A 174 26.66 -4.81 -7.43
CA GLU A 174 26.02 -3.75 -8.24
C GLU A 174 26.70 -2.38 -8.05
N ARG A 175 27.15 -2.09 -6.84
CA ARG A 175 27.95 -0.88 -6.54
C ARG A 175 29.26 -0.88 -7.30
N ASN A 176 29.97 -2.02 -7.31
CA ASN A 176 31.25 -2.14 -7.99
C ASN A 176 31.08 -2.16 -9.51
N GLU A 177 29.98 -2.68 -10.05
CA GLU A 177 29.64 -2.61 -11.47
C GLU A 177 29.34 -1.17 -11.91
N VAL A 178 28.57 -0.41 -11.15
CA VAL A 178 28.30 1.01 -11.42
C VAL A 178 29.60 1.82 -11.35
N LEU A 179 30.47 1.58 -10.37
CA LEU A 179 31.76 2.24 -10.26
C LEU A 179 32.69 1.88 -11.42
N LYS A 180 32.75 0.61 -11.83
CA LYS A 180 33.53 0.18 -13.01
C LYS A 180 33.03 0.79 -14.31
N THR A 181 31.71 0.89 -14.50
CA THR A 181 31.11 1.52 -15.68
C THR A 181 31.47 3.02 -15.76
N LEU A 182 31.63 3.65 -14.58
CA LEU A 182 32.03 5.06 -14.48
C LEU A 182 33.57 5.31 -14.61
N GLU A 183 34.40 4.26 -14.38
CA GLU A 183 35.84 4.31 -14.53
C GLU A 183 36.35 3.98 -15.96
N ILE A 184 35.51 3.32 -16.78
CA ILE A 184 35.90 2.87 -18.15
C ILE A 184 35.78 3.98 -19.19
N GLU A 185 35.27 5.17 -18.86
CA GLU A 185 35.19 6.31 -19.80
C GLU A 185 36.37 7.30 -19.69
N GLU A 186 37.50 6.89 -19.12
CA GLU A 186 38.73 7.72 -18.99
C GLU A 186 39.84 7.35 -19.99
N ASP A 187 39.54 6.95 -21.23
CA ASP A 187 40.51 6.86 -22.33
C ASP A 187 40.20 7.89 -23.43
#